data_f0e66c01c8078c5f797d4e7f62269558
#
_entry.id   f0e66c01c8078c5f797d4e7f62269558
#
_cell.length_a   1.000
_cell.length_b   1.000
_cell.length_c   1.000
_cell.angle_alpha   90.00
_cell.angle_beta   90.00
_cell.angle_gamma   90.00
#
_symmetry.space_group_name_H-M   'P 1'
#
loop_
_entity.id
_entity.type
_entity.pdbx_description
1 polymer ?
#
loop_
_entity_poly.entity_id
_entity_poly.type
_entity_poly.pdbx_seq_one_letter_code
_entity_poly.pdbx_strand_id
1 'polypeptide(L)'
;MLFNKEREITKEKAVTPLTQLAPIYRNGHRLESRRMTFTEETTLFGCAGDMLLGILARPANPENTAVVVVVGGPQYRAGSHRQFVLLSRALAAAGIAVLRFDYRGMGDSSGTQRDFEGVSADIGAAIDTLQQRLPGVTQIALWGLCDAAAAALLYCHDTQDSRVNGLCLLNPWVRSEASLARTQVKHYYLQRLQQKEFWLKLLRGGVATQALGGLVRNIGTAFGGASINASGSSHATTPQKPFQQRMATAWHQFPGQILLLLSGDDYTAKEFQEFASTDPAWKNYLAHPHLQLHEVPGVDHTFSGAASRQQAEQLTREWVTALSDS
;
A
#
# COMPACT_ATOMS: atom_id res chain seq x y z
N MET A 1 40.10 -53.63 22.39
CA MET A 1 39.18 -54.28 21.44
C MET A 1 37.89 -53.56 21.50
N LEU A 2 37.55 -52.79 20.44
CA LEU A 2 36.21 -52.61 19.89
C LEU A 2 36.22 -51.40 18.95
N PHE A 3 36.35 -51.73 17.74
CA PHE A 3 35.92 -51.19 16.48
C PHE A 3 35.38 -49.74 16.34
N ASN A 4 36.24 -48.97 15.70
CA ASN A 4 35.92 -47.86 14.82
C ASN A 4 34.93 -48.30 13.71
N LYS A 5 33.89 -47.51 13.52
CA LYS A 5 33.12 -47.51 12.27
C LYS A 5 32.73 -46.07 11.96
N GLU A 6 33.71 -45.34 11.41
CA GLU A 6 33.42 -44.12 10.64
C GLU A 6 32.60 -44.49 9.41
N ARG A 7 31.38 -44.00 9.34
CA ARG A 7 30.61 -44.00 8.09
C ARG A 7 30.85 -42.67 7.39
N GLU A 8 31.61 -42.76 6.32
CA GLU A 8 31.62 -41.75 5.26
C GLU A 8 30.20 -41.37 4.84
N ILE A 9 29.80 -40.10 5.06
CA ILE A 9 28.67 -39.46 4.40
C ILE A 9 29.27 -38.49 3.39
N THR A 10 29.68 -39.02 2.27
CA THR A 10 29.98 -38.24 1.07
C THR A 10 29.15 -38.79 -0.08
N LYS A 11 28.06 -38.09 -0.33
CA LYS A 11 27.52 -37.91 -1.69
C LYS A 11 26.65 -36.65 -1.67
N GLU A 12 27.29 -35.53 -1.88
CA GLU A 12 26.67 -34.33 -2.40
C GLU A 12 25.85 -34.72 -3.65
N LYS A 13 24.53 -34.73 -3.53
CA LYS A 13 23.67 -34.82 -4.71
C LYS A 13 23.77 -33.48 -5.42
N ALA A 14 24.53 -33.46 -6.51
CA ALA A 14 24.57 -32.34 -7.42
C ALA A 14 23.13 -31.93 -7.77
N VAL A 15 22.73 -30.73 -7.40
CA VAL A 15 21.45 -30.13 -7.81
C VAL A 15 21.54 -29.91 -9.31
N THR A 16 20.81 -30.71 -10.07
CA THR A 16 20.73 -30.56 -11.53
C THR A 16 20.22 -29.16 -11.85
N PRO A 17 20.94 -28.36 -12.65
CA PRO A 17 20.47 -27.04 -13.06
C PRO A 17 19.10 -27.18 -13.74
N LEU A 18 18.16 -26.29 -13.42
CA LEU A 18 16.80 -26.25 -13.99
C LEU A 18 16.77 -26.23 -15.54
N THR A 19 17.88 -25.95 -16.18
CA THR A 19 18.07 -25.98 -17.63
C THR A 19 18.10 -27.39 -18.24
N GLN A 20 18.16 -28.46 -17.44
CA GLN A 20 18.21 -29.86 -17.90
C GLN A 20 16.94 -30.66 -17.64
N LEU A 21 15.85 -30.00 -17.22
CA LEU A 21 14.56 -30.69 -17.09
C LEU A 21 14.03 -31.11 -18.46
N ALA A 22 13.70 -32.40 -18.59
CA ALA A 22 13.11 -32.93 -19.80
C ALA A 22 11.81 -32.19 -20.17
N PRO A 23 11.53 -32.00 -21.46
CA PRO A 23 10.33 -31.29 -21.89
C PRO A 23 9.07 -31.98 -21.37
N ILE A 24 8.19 -31.20 -20.74
CA ILE A 24 6.90 -31.69 -20.24
C ILE A 24 5.91 -31.66 -21.40
N TYR A 25 5.24 -32.81 -21.66
CA TYR A 25 4.20 -32.93 -22.69
C TYR A 25 2.82 -32.99 -22.03
N ARG A 26 1.85 -32.25 -22.57
CA ARG A 26 0.44 -32.40 -22.25
C ARG A 26 -0.33 -32.60 -23.56
N ASN A 27 -1.11 -33.70 -23.64
CA ASN A 27 -1.88 -34.06 -24.83
C ASN A 27 -1.03 -34.17 -26.13
N GLY A 28 0.20 -34.70 -26.04
CA GLY A 28 1.07 -34.87 -27.20
C GLY A 28 1.72 -33.58 -27.75
N HIS A 29 1.37 -32.42 -27.24
CA HIS A 29 2.00 -31.17 -27.59
C HIS A 29 3.13 -30.85 -26.62
N ARG A 30 4.31 -30.51 -27.17
CA ARG A 30 5.43 -29.99 -26.40
C ARG A 30 4.96 -28.71 -25.73
N LEU A 31 4.90 -28.67 -24.39
CA LEU A 31 4.79 -27.41 -23.67
C LEU A 31 6.14 -26.70 -23.89
N GLU A 32 6.18 -25.73 -24.78
CA GLU A 32 7.30 -24.81 -24.80
C GLU A 32 7.43 -24.23 -23.39
N SER A 33 8.55 -24.53 -22.71
CA SER A 33 8.88 -23.84 -21.47
C SER A 33 8.99 -22.38 -21.85
N ARG A 34 7.97 -21.58 -21.56
CA ARG A 34 8.09 -20.12 -21.63
C ARG A 34 9.34 -19.81 -20.81
N ARG A 35 10.42 -19.41 -21.47
CA ARG A 35 11.60 -18.91 -20.76
C ARG A 35 11.09 -17.85 -19.79
N MET A 36 11.28 -18.10 -18.48
CA MET A 36 10.96 -17.08 -17.51
C MET A 36 11.84 -15.88 -17.84
N THR A 37 11.21 -14.78 -18.15
CA THR A 37 11.89 -13.52 -18.52
C THR A 37 12.41 -12.79 -17.29
N PHE A 38 12.21 -13.34 -16.09
CA PHE A 38 12.64 -12.78 -14.80
C PHE A 38 12.95 -13.91 -13.79
N THR A 39 13.66 -13.55 -12.72
CA THR A 39 13.90 -14.39 -11.53
C THR A 39 13.28 -13.75 -10.30
N GLU A 40 12.95 -14.55 -9.28
CA GLU A 40 12.58 -14.04 -7.94
C GLU A 40 13.69 -14.40 -6.96
N GLU A 41 14.27 -13.39 -6.32
CA GLU A 41 15.40 -13.51 -5.42
C GLU A 41 15.01 -13.05 -4.02
N THR A 42 15.26 -13.88 -3.01
CA THR A 42 15.15 -13.46 -1.61
C THR A 42 16.25 -12.44 -1.30
N THR A 43 15.86 -11.35 -0.67
CA THR A 43 16.78 -10.26 -0.31
C THR A 43 16.62 -9.94 1.16
N LEU A 44 17.70 -10.06 1.93
CA LEU A 44 17.78 -9.59 3.32
C LEU A 44 18.56 -8.28 3.33
N PHE A 45 18.07 -7.30 4.07
CA PHE A 45 18.72 -5.99 4.19
C PHE A 45 18.44 -5.36 5.56
N GLY A 46 19.39 -4.53 6.01
CA GLY A 46 19.32 -3.89 7.31
C GLY A 46 18.49 -2.60 7.28
N CYS A 47 17.76 -2.33 8.37
CA CYS A 47 17.11 -1.06 8.63
C CYS A 47 17.15 -0.75 10.13
N ALA A 48 17.87 0.30 10.54
CA ALA A 48 17.92 0.79 11.92
C ALA A 48 18.20 -0.30 12.98
N GLY A 49 19.11 -1.24 12.68
CA GLY A 49 19.48 -2.34 13.56
C GLY A 49 18.68 -3.62 13.40
N ASP A 50 17.59 -3.60 12.64
CA ASP A 50 16.77 -4.77 12.33
C ASP A 50 17.06 -5.31 10.93
N MET A 51 16.61 -6.56 10.67
CA MET A 51 16.72 -7.21 9.36
C MET A 51 15.35 -7.29 8.70
N LEU A 52 15.25 -6.78 7.48
CA LEU A 52 14.07 -6.85 6.65
C LEU A 52 14.21 -7.94 5.60
N LEU A 53 13.10 -8.58 5.28
CA LEU A 53 13.01 -9.59 4.24
C LEU A 53 12.19 -9.07 3.07
N GLY A 54 12.77 -9.11 1.88
CA GLY A 54 12.14 -8.78 0.62
C GLY A 54 12.29 -9.87 -0.43
N ILE A 55 11.51 -9.76 -1.48
CA ILE A 55 11.64 -10.56 -2.70
C ILE A 55 11.79 -9.60 -3.87
N LEU A 56 12.93 -9.69 -4.54
CA LEU A 56 13.21 -8.95 -5.76
C LEU A 56 12.81 -9.80 -6.96
N ALA A 57 11.80 -9.35 -7.70
CA ALA A 57 11.51 -9.88 -9.02
C ALA A 57 12.36 -9.10 -10.03
N ARG A 58 13.38 -9.79 -10.56
CA ARG A 58 14.42 -9.23 -11.41
C ARG A 58 14.22 -9.66 -12.85
N PRO A 59 13.89 -8.77 -13.78
CA PRO A 59 13.90 -9.05 -15.22
C PRO A 59 15.30 -9.41 -15.72
N ALA A 60 15.38 -10.14 -16.84
CA ALA A 60 16.66 -10.43 -17.49
C ALA A 60 17.34 -9.14 -18.00
N ASN A 61 16.53 -8.20 -18.49
CA ASN A 61 16.96 -6.85 -18.91
C ASN A 61 16.04 -5.85 -18.19
N PRO A 62 16.43 -5.34 -17.02
CA PRO A 62 15.62 -4.38 -16.28
C PRO A 62 15.59 -3.02 -16.99
N GLU A 63 14.41 -2.39 -16.97
CA GLU A 63 14.26 -0.98 -17.30
C GLU A 63 14.98 -0.08 -16.28
N ASN A 64 15.12 1.20 -16.58
CA ASN A 64 15.69 2.18 -15.65
C ASN A 64 14.74 2.56 -14.50
N THR A 65 13.45 2.21 -14.62
CA THR A 65 12.43 2.39 -13.59
C THR A 65 12.13 1.06 -12.88
N ALA A 66 12.01 1.11 -11.56
CA ALA A 66 11.60 -0.03 -10.76
C ALA A 66 10.49 0.34 -9.77
N VAL A 67 9.78 -0.68 -9.30
CA VAL A 67 8.67 -0.53 -8.34
C VAL A 67 9.07 -1.07 -6.98
N VAL A 68 8.84 -0.28 -5.93
CA VAL A 68 8.86 -0.75 -4.54
C VAL A 68 7.41 -0.87 -4.07
N VAL A 69 6.99 -2.10 -3.75
CA VAL A 69 5.66 -2.36 -3.19
C VAL A 69 5.73 -2.17 -1.69
N VAL A 70 5.10 -1.10 -1.21
CA VAL A 70 4.91 -0.83 0.22
C VAL A 70 3.72 -1.65 0.69
N VAL A 71 3.91 -2.43 1.74
CA VAL A 71 2.88 -3.29 2.30
C VAL A 71 2.06 -2.48 3.32
N GLY A 72 0.75 -2.63 3.32
CA GLY A 72 -0.15 -1.95 4.24
C GLY A 72 -0.99 -2.90 5.08
N GLY A 73 -1.51 -2.39 6.20
CA GLY A 73 -2.37 -3.11 7.11
C GLY A 73 -1.75 -4.38 7.69
N PRO A 74 -2.55 -5.37 8.07
CA PRO A 74 -2.05 -6.63 8.62
C PRO A 74 -1.62 -7.61 7.51
N GLN A 75 -1.06 -7.11 6.42
CA GLN A 75 -0.59 -7.90 5.30
C GLN A 75 0.94 -8.05 5.36
N TYR A 76 1.47 -8.99 4.59
CA TYR A 76 2.89 -9.16 4.36
C TYR A 76 3.18 -9.13 2.86
N ARG A 77 4.43 -9.19 2.45
CA ARG A 77 4.91 -9.04 1.06
C ARG A 77 4.20 -9.85 -0.02
N ALA A 78 3.36 -10.84 0.35
CA ALA A 78 2.55 -11.57 -0.64
C ALA A 78 1.25 -10.84 -1.00
N GLY A 79 0.71 -10.07 -0.07
CA GLY A 79 -0.59 -9.43 -0.19
C GLY A 79 -1.78 -10.37 -0.06
N SER A 80 -2.96 -9.82 0.14
CA SER A 80 -4.22 -10.57 0.08
C SER A 80 -4.36 -11.26 -1.28
N HIS A 81 -4.83 -12.50 -1.29
CA HIS A 81 -4.99 -13.28 -2.53
C HIS A 81 -3.74 -13.34 -3.41
N ARG A 82 -2.54 -13.16 -2.82
CA ARG A 82 -1.24 -13.08 -3.50
C ARG A 82 -1.14 -11.91 -4.50
N GLN A 83 -1.90 -10.83 -4.28
CA GLN A 83 -1.96 -9.71 -5.22
C GLN A 83 -0.58 -9.09 -5.48
N PHE A 84 0.25 -8.88 -4.45
CA PHE A 84 1.59 -8.30 -4.62
C PHE A 84 2.55 -9.24 -5.35
N VAL A 85 2.39 -10.56 -5.16
CA VAL A 85 3.15 -11.57 -5.92
C VAL A 85 2.78 -11.53 -7.40
N LEU A 86 1.49 -11.48 -7.70
CA LEU A 86 0.98 -11.50 -9.08
C LEU A 86 1.33 -10.20 -9.80
N LEU A 87 1.15 -9.05 -9.17
CA LEU A 87 1.58 -7.74 -9.66
C LEU A 87 3.08 -7.74 -9.97
N SER A 88 3.90 -8.14 -8.99
CA SER A 88 5.37 -8.20 -9.12
C SER A 88 5.80 -9.05 -10.31
N ARG A 89 5.18 -10.20 -10.52
CA ARG A 89 5.45 -11.08 -11.65
C ARG A 89 4.99 -10.51 -13.00
N ALA A 90 3.83 -9.85 -13.03
CA ALA A 90 3.30 -9.19 -14.22
C ALA A 90 4.21 -8.06 -14.68
N LEU A 91 4.69 -7.22 -13.74
CA LEU A 91 5.62 -6.13 -14.01
C LEU A 91 7.01 -6.66 -14.43
N ALA A 92 7.54 -7.66 -13.71
CA ALA A 92 8.84 -8.24 -14.04
C ALA A 92 8.85 -8.93 -15.41
N ALA A 93 7.74 -9.56 -15.81
CA ALA A 93 7.59 -10.12 -17.15
C ALA A 93 7.56 -9.05 -18.27
N ALA A 94 7.27 -7.80 -17.91
CA ALA A 94 7.29 -6.63 -18.78
C ALA A 94 8.62 -5.83 -18.73
N GLY A 95 9.64 -6.32 -18.01
CA GLY A 95 10.94 -5.64 -17.93
C GLY A 95 11.11 -4.74 -16.70
N ILE A 96 10.08 -4.55 -15.89
CA ILE A 96 10.07 -3.67 -14.72
C ILE A 96 10.48 -4.45 -13.47
N ALA A 97 11.60 -4.09 -12.85
CA ALA A 97 12.02 -4.73 -11.59
C ALA A 97 11.10 -4.34 -10.44
N VAL A 98 10.81 -5.29 -9.54
CA VAL A 98 9.91 -5.05 -8.40
C VAL A 98 10.51 -5.61 -7.12
N LEU A 99 10.63 -4.77 -6.10
CA LEU A 99 10.94 -5.20 -4.73
C LEU A 99 9.66 -5.10 -3.88
N ARG A 100 9.22 -6.23 -3.36
CA ARG A 100 8.18 -6.33 -2.33
C ARG A 100 8.81 -6.81 -1.04
N PHE A 101 8.52 -6.17 0.08
CA PHE A 101 9.21 -6.44 1.34
C PHE A 101 8.27 -6.32 2.54
N ASP A 102 8.67 -6.93 3.63
CA ASP A 102 8.02 -6.75 4.92
C ASP A 102 8.80 -5.68 5.69
N TYR A 103 8.13 -4.65 6.20
CA TYR A 103 8.79 -3.69 7.07
C TYR A 103 8.95 -4.22 8.51
N ARG A 104 9.70 -3.52 9.34
CA ARG A 104 10.05 -3.96 10.70
C ARG A 104 8.83 -4.38 11.51
N GLY A 105 8.92 -5.57 12.12
CA GLY A 105 7.86 -6.15 12.95
C GLY A 105 6.66 -6.71 12.17
N MET A 106 6.77 -6.81 10.84
CA MET A 106 5.75 -7.40 9.98
C MET A 106 6.29 -8.61 9.23
N GLY A 107 5.40 -9.57 8.91
CA GLY A 107 5.74 -10.77 8.15
C GLY A 107 6.92 -11.54 8.73
N ASP A 108 8.01 -11.66 7.98
CA ASP A 108 9.24 -12.36 8.40
C ASP A 108 10.39 -11.39 8.71
N SER A 109 10.14 -10.07 8.73
CA SER A 109 11.12 -9.07 9.15
C SER A 109 11.21 -8.95 10.66
N SER A 110 12.43 -8.73 11.17
CA SER A 110 12.65 -8.51 12.60
C SER A 110 12.21 -7.13 13.07
N GLY A 111 12.31 -6.88 14.37
CA GLY A 111 12.01 -5.58 14.97
C GLY A 111 10.63 -5.47 15.57
N THR A 112 10.32 -4.28 16.08
CA THR A 112 9.03 -3.99 16.69
C THR A 112 8.04 -3.54 15.63
N GLN A 113 6.81 -4.04 15.71
CA GLN A 113 5.72 -3.64 14.82
C GLN A 113 5.53 -2.12 14.83
N ARG A 114 5.33 -1.57 13.65
CA ARG A 114 5.12 -0.15 13.40
C ARG A 114 3.82 0.07 12.64
N ASP A 115 3.23 1.23 12.82
CA ASP A 115 2.16 1.71 11.96
C ASP A 115 2.73 2.34 10.67
N PHE A 116 1.84 2.69 9.77
CA PHE A 116 2.21 3.27 8.47
C PHE A 116 2.89 4.65 8.57
N GLU A 117 2.76 5.36 9.69
CA GLU A 117 3.44 6.65 9.93
C GLU A 117 4.92 6.45 10.31
N GLY A 118 5.29 5.26 10.79
CA GLY A 118 6.62 4.94 11.30
C GLY A 118 7.53 4.15 10.34
N VAL A 119 7.15 3.96 9.05
CA VAL A 119 7.86 3.08 8.11
C VAL A 119 8.71 3.80 7.06
N SER A 120 8.90 5.11 7.16
CA SER A 120 9.72 5.87 6.20
C SER A 120 11.15 5.33 6.09
N ALA A 121 11.78 4.95 7.21
CA ALA A 121 13.13 4.36 7.18
C ALA A 121 13.17 3.00 6.47
N ASP A 122 12.11 2.20 6.60
CA ASP A 122 12.00 0.88 5.96
C ASP A 122 11.85 1.02 4.44
N ILE A 123 11.06 1.99 3.99
CA ILE A 123 10.90 2.32 2.55
C ILE A 123 12.25 2.79 1.98
N GLY A 124 12.96 3.68 2.68
CA GLY A 124 14.28 4.14 2.26
C GLY A 124 15.28 3.00 2.13
N ALA A 125 15.35 2.10 3.13
CA ALA A 125 16.23 0.93 3.09
C ALA A 125 15.88 -0.03 1.94
N ALA A 126 14.60 -0.17 1.60
CA ALA A 126 14.17 -0.96 0.45
C ALA A 126 14.62 -0.33 -0.88
N ILE A 127 14.49 0.99 -1.04
CA ILE A 127 14.96 1.74 -2.22
C ILE A 127 16.47 1.59 -2.35
N ASP A 128 17.23 1.80 -1.27
CA ASP A 128 18.69 1.66 -1.26
C ASP A 128 19.11 0.25 -1.68
N THR A 129 18.43 -0.76 -1.15
CA THR A 129 18.70 -2.16 -1.47
C THR A 129 18.41 -2.46 -2.94
N LEU A 130 17.31 -1.96 -3.46
CA LEU A 130 16.94 -2.16 -4.85
C LEU A 130 17.99 -1.55 -5.78
N GLN A 131 18.45 -0.32 -5.54
CA GLN A 131 19.48 0.32 -6.34
C GLN A 131 20.86 -0.33 -6.21
N GLN A 132 21.22 -0.82 -5.00
CA GLN A 132 22.45 -1.60 -4.84
C GLN A 132 22.45 -2.90 -5.65
N ARG A 133 21.27 -3.56 -5.74
CA ARG A 133 21.10 -4.79 -6.53
C ARG A 133 20.98 -4.53 -8.04
N LEU A 134 20.45 -3.38 -8.41
CA LEU A 134 20.20 -2.96 -9.78
C LEU A 134 20.71 -1.53 -10.00
N PRO A 135 22.04 -1.32 -10.18
CA PRO A 135 22.62 0.03 -10.32
C PRO A 135 22.13 0.82 -11.54
N GLY A 136 21.55 0.14 -12.54
CA GLY A 136 20.94 0.78 -13.71
C GLY A 136 19.57 1.40 -13.42
N VAL A 137 18.95 1.10 -12.28
CA VAL A 137 17.67 1.70 -11.89
C VAL A 137 17.94 3.10 -11.33
N THR A 138 17.39 4.10 -12.01
CA THR A 138 17.53 5.52 -11.65
C THR A 138 16.23 6.15 -11.18
N GLN A 139 15.09 5.51 -11.47
CA GLN A 139 13.75 5.98 -11.13
C GLN A 139 13.00 4.93 -10.30
N ILE A 140 12.33 5.37 -9.25
CA ILE A 140 11.55 4.51 -8.36
C ILE A 140 10.09 4.94 -8.38
N ALA A 141 9.20 3.97 -8.59
CA ALA A 141 7.79 4.14 -8.32
C ALA A 141 7.42 3.43 -7.01
N LEU A 142 6.80 4.15 -6.07
CA LEU A 142 6.21 3.55 -4.87
C LEU A 142 4.79 3.11 -5.19
N TRP A 143 4.48 1.87 -4.89
CA TRP A 143 3.15 1.30 -5.04
C TRP A 143 2.58 0.97 -3.67
N GLY A 144 1.40 1.48 -3.34
CA GLY A 144 0.76 1.24 -2.06
C GLY A 144 -0.76 1.17 -2.15
N LEU A 145 -1.34 0.27 -1.36
CA LEU A 145 -2.78 0.11 -1.18
C LEU A 145 -3.16 0.50 0.25
N CYS A 146 -4.23 1.28 0.42
CA CYS A 146 -4.77 1.66 1.73
C CYS A 146 -3.78 2.53 2.53
N ASP A 147 -3.42 2.12 3.74
CA ASP A 147 -2.43 2.79 4.58
C ASP A 147 -1.00 2.76 4.02
N ALA A 148 -0.67 1.80 3.15
CA ALA A 148 0.57 1.84 2.39
C ALA A 148 0.61 2.98 1.36
N ALA A 149 -0.54 3.36 0.79
CA ALA A 149 -0.63 4.56 -0.06
C ALA A 149 -0.39 5.83 0.77
N ALA A 150 -0.91 5.88 2.00
CA ALA A 150 -0.60 6.95 2.95
C ALA A 150 0.89 6.95 3.33
N ALA A 151 1.47 5.78 3.64
CA ALA A 151 2.90 5.63 3.95
C ALA A 151 3.81 6.13 2.82
N ALA A 152 3.46 5.84 1.56
CA ALA A 152 4.23 6.33 0.40
C ALA A 152 4.23 7.86 0.30
N LEU A 153 3.08 8.50 0.53
CA LEU A 153 2.99 9.97 0.58
C LEU A 153 3.77 10.54 1.77
N LEU A 154 3.67 9.91 2.95
CA LEU A 154 4.42 10.34 4.14
C LEU A 154 5.93 10.19 3.94
N TYR A 155 6.38 9.11 3.29
CA TYR A 155 7.78 8.94 2.92
C TYR A 155 8.27 10.12 2.07
N CYS A 156 7.52 10.49 1.01
CA CYS A 156 7.88 11.62 0.16
C CYS A 156 7.87 12.94 0.93
N HIS A 157 6.90 13.13 1.86
CA HIS A 157 6.88 14.31 2.73
C HIS A 157 8.11 14.40 3.61
N ASP A 158 8.49 13.31 4.26
CA ASP A 158 9.50 13.29 5.31
C ASP A 158 10.93 13.32 4.73
N THR A 159 11.15 12.72 3.56
CA THR A 159 12.49 12.52 2.99
C THR A 159 12.78 13.39 1.78
N GLN A 160 11.76 13.77 1.02
CA GLN A 160 11.91 14.44 -0.29
C GLN A 160 12.92 13.71 -1.20
N ASP A 161 12.89 12.36 -1.17
CA ASP A 161 13.81 11.51 -1.91
C ASP A 161 13.62 11.68 -3.42
N SER A 162 14.57 12.33 -4.07
CA SER A 162 14.53 12.64 -5.50
C SER A 162 14.57 11.42 -6.41
N ARG A 163 14.86 10.23 -5.88
CA ARG A 163 14.83 8.96 -6.62
C ARG A 163 13.40 8.49 -6.88
N VAL A 164 12.43 8.96 -6.05
CA VAL A 164 11.01 8.62 -6.22
C VAL A 164 10.40 9.55 -7.25
N ASN A 165 10.10 8.99 -8.43
CA ASN A 165 9.53 9.72 -9.57
C ASN A 165 8.07 9.38 -9.82
N GLY A 166 7.56 8.33 -9.14
CA GLY A 166 6.19 7.88 -9.32
C GLY A 166 5.53 7.42 -8.01
N LEU A 167 4.24 7.71 -7.88
CA LEU A 167 3.37 7.25 -6.81
C LEU A 167 2.14 6.54 -7.40
N CYS A 168 2.04 5.23 -7.21
CA CYS A 168 0.85 4.45 -7.55
C CYS A 168 0.07 4.18 -6.25
N LEU A 169 -1.03 4.88 -6.08
CA LEU A 169 -1.80 4.95 -4.85
C LEU A 169 -3.17 4.34 -5.04
N LEU A 170 -3.46 3.26 -4.34
CA LEU A 170 -4.75 2.57 -4.39
C LEU A 170 -5.52 2.83 -3.09
N ASN A 171 -6.72 3.37 -3.21
CA ASN A 171 -7.63 3.58 -2.07
C ASN A 171 -6.94 4.22 -0.85
N PRO A 172 -6.31 5.41 -0.93
CA PRO A 172 -5.48 5.97 0.14
C PRO A 172 -6.24 6.09 1.46
N TRP A 173 -5.57 5.72 2.56
CA TRP A 173 -6.13 5.79 3.90
C TRP A 173 -6.04 7.21 4.45
N VAL A 174 -7.18 7.73 4.94
CA VAL A 174 -7.24 9.07 5.57
C VAL A 174 -7.96 9.04 6.93
N ARG A 175 -8.38 7.86 7.39
CA ARG A 175 -9.17 7.73 8.61
C ARG A 175 -8.33 8.02 9.84
N SER A 176 -8.83 8.93 10.68
CA SER A 176 -8.36 9.17 12.05
C SER A 176 -9.49 8.85 13.03
N GLU A 177 -9.18 8.75 14.33
CA GLU A 177 -10.22 8.58 15.34
C GLU A 177 -11.28 9.70 15.28
N ALA A 178 -10.87 10.93 14.99
CA ALA A 178 -11.78 12.06 14.83
C ALA A 178 -12.66 11.95 13.57
N SER A 179 -12.12 11.43 12.46
CA SER A 179 -12.90 11.22 11.22
C SER A 179 -13.86 10.04 11.37
N LEU A 180 -13.45 8.99 12.07
CA LEU A 180 -14.28 7.81 12.35
C LEU A 180 -15.52 8.19 13.14
N ALA A 181 -15.37 9.02 14.18
CA ALA A 181 -16.50 9.53 14.95
C ALA A 181 -17.48 10.34 14.08
N ARG A 182 -16.97 11.20 13.17
CA ARG A 182 -17.80 11.99 12.24
C ARG A 182 -18.55 11.11 11.23
N THR A 183 -17.85 10.13 10.66
CA THR A 183 -18.41 9.23 9.64
C THR A 183 -19.45 8.28 10.23
N GLN A 184 -19.21 7.72 11.40
CA GLN A 184 -20.19 6.89 12.10
C GLN A 184 -21.47 7.68 12.44
N VAL A 185 -21.32 8.91 12.90
CA VAL A 185 -22.45 9.80 13.17
C VAL A 185 -23.25 10.06 11.88
N LYS A 186 -22.58 10.43 10.78
CA LYS A 186 -23.25 10.75 9.50
C LYS A 186 -23.95 9.54 8.89
N HIS A 187 -23.31 8.37 8.83
CA HIS A 187 -23.92 7.15 8.29
C HIS A 187 -25.06 6.63 9.15
N TYR A 188 -24.91 6.66 10.49
CA TYR A 188 -25.99 6.28 11.40
C TYR A 188 -27.24 7.12 11.19
N TYR A 189 -27.09 8.44 11.03
CA TYR A 189 -28.24 9.33 10.81
C TYR A 189 -28.82 9.21 9.41
N LEU A 190 -27.99 9.05 8.36
CA LEU A 190 -28.48 8.84 7.00
C LEU A 190 -29.27 7.54 6.86
N GLN A 191 -28.80 6.42 7.42
CA GLN A 191 -29.54 5.17 7.44
C GLN A 191 -30.86 5.31 8.22
N ARG A 192 -30.86 6.05 9.33
CA ARG A 192 -32.05 6.26 10.14
C ARG A 192 -33.08 7.17 9.46
N LEU A 193 -32.64 8.17 8.71
CA LEU A 193 -33.50 9.04 7.89
C LEU A 193 -34.13 8.31 6.69
N GLN A 194 -33.51 7.25 6.20
CA GLN A 194 -34.07 6.41 5.12
C GLN A 194 -35.10 5.39 5.59
N GLN A 195 -35.18 5.12 6.91
CA GLN A 195 -36.15 4.18 7.48
C GLN A 195 -37.51 4.83 7.67
N LYS A 196 -38.53 4.35 6.94
CA LYS A 196 -39.93 4.81 7.07
C LYS A 196 -40.47 4.76 8.51
N GLU A 197 -39.98 3.79 9.30
CA GLU A 197 -40.34 3.61 10.72
C GLU A 197 -39.85 4.74 11.62
N PHE A 198 -38.74 5.38 11.27
CA PHE A 198 -38.22 6.53 12.00
C PHE A 198 -39.18 7.72 11.87
N TRP A 199 -39.68 8.00 10.66
CA TRP A 199 -40.63 9.09 10.39
C TRP A 199 -42.00 8.82 11.01
N LEU A 200 -42.45 7.56 11.01
CA LEU A 200 -43.68 7.15 11.67
C LEU A 200 -43.62 7.31 13.19
N LYS A 201 -42.48 7.01 13.82
CA LYS A 201 -42.29 7.24 15.26
C LYS A 201 -42.18 8.72 15.61
N LEU A 202 -41.54 9.52 14.75
CA LEU A 202 -41.45 10.97 14.93
C LEU A 202 -42.86 11.63 14.86
N LEU A 203 -43.66 11.23 13.90
CA LEU A 203 -45.06 11.72 13.72
C LEU A 203 -46.00 11.26 14.84
N ARG A 204 -45.70 10.14 15.51
CA ARG A 204 -46.49 9.62 16.65
C ARG A 204 -46.08 10.21 17.98
N GLY A 205 -45.22 11.21 18.05
CA GLY A 205 -44.84 11.90 19.28
C GLY A 205 -43.97 11.08 20.25
N GLY A 206 -43.41 9.95 19.80
CA GLY A 206 -42.68 9.01 20.66
C GLY A 206 -41.20 9.26 20.86
N VAL A 207 -40.67 10.39 20.41
CA VAL A 207 -39.26 10.73 20.60
C VAL A 207 -39.17 11.63 21.83
N ALA A 208 -38.78 11.05 22.95
CA ALA A 208 -38.56 11.78 24.21
C ALA A 208 -37.54 12.90 23.99
N THR A 209 -37.79 14.06 24.56
CA THR A 209 -36.96 15.27 24.57
C THR A 209 -35.49 15.00 24.97
N GLN A 210 -35.21 13.90 25.65
CA GLN A 210 -33.86 13.44 26.01
C GLN A 210 -33.02 12.97 24.79
N ALA A 211 -33.66 12.42 23.75
CA ALA A 211 -32.95 12.00 22.56
C ALA A 211 -32.53 13.21 21.66
N LEU A 212 -33.33 14.27 21.68
CA LEU A 212 -32.99 15.53 21.00
C LEU A 212 -31.90 16.31 21.73
N GLY A 213 -31.90 16.30 23.07
CA GLY A 213 -30.84 16.90 23.89
C GLY A 213 -29.48 16.25 23.71
N GLY A 214 -29.44 14.91 23.58
CA GLY A 214 -28.24 14.15 23.24
C GLY A 214 -27.74 14.44 21.83
N LEU A 215 -28.63 14.65 20.88
CA LEU A 215 -28.32 14.98 19.50
C LEU A 215 -27.64 16.35 19.38
N VAL A 216 -28.23 17.38 20.00
CA VAL A 216 -27.68 18.75 19.99
C VAL A 216 -26.34 18.82 20.70
N ARG A 217 -26.17 18.07 21.81
CA ARG A 217 -24.92 18.03 22.57
C ARG A 217 -23.81 17.31 21.80
N ASN A 218 -24.12 16.20 21.11
CA ASN A 218 -23.14 15.49 20.27
C ASN A 218 -22.79 16.24 18.98
N ILE A 219 -23.71 17.02 18.42
CA ILE A 219 -23.42 17.92 17.30
C ILE A 219 -22.55 19.07 17.76
N GLY A 220 -22.81 19.64 18.96
CA GLY A 220 -22.00 20.70 19.56
C GLY A 220 -20.55 20.28 19.84
N THR A 221 -20.32 19.04 20.28
CA THR A 221 -18.97 18.48 20.49
C THR A 221 -18.25 18.09 19.18
N ALA A 222 -19.00 17.75 18.14
CA ALA A 222 -18.42 17.46 16.81
C ALA A 222 -18.00 18.72 16.05
N PHE A 223 -18.58 19.89 16.37
CA PHE A 223 -18.26 21.18 15.74
C PHE A 223 -17.47 22.15 16.65
N GLY A 224 -17.43 21.91 17.96
CA GLY A 224 -16.67 22.71 18.91
C GLY A 224 -15.37 21.99 19.25
N GLY A 225 -14.25 22.56 18.86
CA GLY A 225 -12.93 22.05 19.18
C GLY A 225 -12.74 21.97 20.71
N ALA A 226 -12.97 20.80 21.29
CA ALA A 226 -12.64 20.53 22.68
C ALA A 226 -11.17 20.11 22.75
N SER A 227 -10.33 21.02 23.22
CA SER A 227 -9.00 20.73 23.72
C SER A 227 -9.11 19.76 24.88
N ILE A 228 -8.80 18.49 24.68
CA ILE A 228 -8.65 17.52 25.76
C ILE A 228 -7.19 17.57 26.20
N ASN A 229 -6.96 18.16 27.38
CA ASN A 229 -5.71 18.05 28.11
C ASN A 229 -5.42 16.60 28.45
N ALA A 230 -4.53 15.95 27.71
CA ALA A 230 -3.86 14.74 28.15
C ALA A 230 -2.61 15.15 28.93
N SER A 231 -2.68 15.08 30.26
CA SER A 231 -1.53 15.18 31.14
C SER A 231 -0.68 13.92 31.03
N GLY A 232 0.56 14.04 30.60
CA GLY A 232 1.52 12.94 30.72
C GLY A 232 2.75 13.11 29.85
N SER A 233 3.85 13.59 30.50
CA SER A 233 5.26 13.58 30.11
C SER A 233 5.72 14.52 28.99
N SER A 234 6.39 15.57 29.46
CA SER A 234 7.11 16.59 28.73
C SER A 234 8.36 16.03 28.03
N HIS A 235 8.29 15.88 26.71
CA HIS A 235 9.40 16.20 25.83
C HIS A 235 8.85 17.22 24.83
N ALA A 236 9.46 18.40 24.79
CA ALA A 236 9.06 19.49 23.90
C ALA A 236 9.43 19.13 22.44
N THR A 237 8.60 18.31 21.81
CA THR A 237 8.57 18.14 20.36
C THR A 237 7.50 19.06 19.83
N THR A 238 7.85 19.92 18.89
CA THR A 238 6.90 20.72 18.10
C THR A 238 5.75 19.80 17.66
N PRO A 239 4.46 20.16 17.90
CA PRO A 239 3.35 19.30 17.55
C PRO A 239 3.41 19.00 16.04
N GLN A 240 3.63 17.72 15.72
CA GLN A 240 3.66 17.28 14.33
C GLN A 240 2.27 17.45 13.71
N LYS A 241 2.21 17.97 12.48
CA LYS A 241 0.94 18.10 11.76
C LYS A 241 0.26 16.73 11.62
N PRO A 242 -1.07 16.65 11.65
CA PRO A 242 -1.79 15.42 11.37
C PRO A 242 -1.29 14.77 10.07
N PHE A 243 -1.26 13.44 10.04
CA PHE A 243 -0.71 12.72 8.88
C PHE A 243 -1.45 13.08 7.58
N GLN A 244 -2.74 13.35 7.62
CA GLN A 244 -3.52 13.77 6.46
C GLN A 244 -3.02 15.09 5.86
N GLN A 245 -2.58 16.03 6.69
CA GLN A 245 -2.01 17.30 6.23
C GLN A 245 -0.60 17.11 5.66
N ARG A 246 0.19 16.19 6.24
CA ARG A 246 1.50 15.81 5.69
C ARG A 246 1.34 15.13 4.33
N MET A 247 0.37 14.22 4.18
CA MET A 247 0.01 13.61 2.91
C MET A 247 -0.38 14.66 1.87
N ALA A 248 -1.26 15.62 2.23
CA ALA A 248 -1.66 16.70 1.33
C ALA A 248 -0.48 17.56 0.89
N THR A 249 0.44 17.86 1.82
CA THR A 249 1.68 18.58 1.49
C THR A 249 2.52 17.80 0.49
N ALA A 250 2.73 16.50 0.73
CA ALA A 250 3.43 15.63 -0.21
C ALA A 250 2.75 15.60 -1.57
N TRP A 251 1.44 15.40 -1.60
CA TRP A 251 0.65 15.36 -2.83
C TRP A 251 0.88 16.60 -3.70
N HIS A 252 0.73 17.79 -3.13
CA HIS A 252 0.86 19.04 -3.88
C HIS A 252 2.31 19.38 -4.28
N GLN A 253 3.29 18.91 -3.51
CA GLN A 253 4.71 19.20 -3.75
C GLN A 253 5.42 18.10 -4.56
N PHE A 254 4.79 16.96 -4.78
CA PHE A 254 5.40 15.87 -5.50
C PHE A 254 5.62 16.24 -6.97
N PRO A 255 6.87 16.25 -7.47
CA PRO A 255 7.16 16.70 -8.83
C PRO A 255 6.91 15.60 -9.87
N GLY A 256 6.78 14.33 -9.43
CA GLY A 256 6.66 13.17 -10.30
C GLY A 256 5.23 12.84 -10.69
N GLN A 257 5.06 11.68 -11.30
CA GLN A 257 3.76 11.18 -11.77
C GLN A 257 2.98 10.53 -10.64
N ILE A 258 1.67 10.74 -10.60
CA ILE A 258 0.76 10.09 -9.66
C ILE A 258 -0.28 9.27 -10.42
N LEU A 259 -0.36 7.98 -10.14
CA LEU A 259 -1.48 7.12 -10.53
C LEU A 259 -2.37 6.89 -9.31
N LEU A 260 -3.60 7.37 -9.36
CA LEU A 260 -4.60 7.14 -8.32
C LEU A 260 -5.64 6.16 -8.83
N LEU A 261 -5.74 4.99 -8.18
CA LEU A 261 -6.75 3.97 -8.48
C LEU A 261 -7.76 3.91 -7.33
N LEU A 262 -9.04 4.10 -7.62
CA LEU A 262 -10.11 4.08 -6.63
C LEU A 262 -11.11 2.96 -6.96
N SER A 263 -11.36 2.12 -5.97
CA SER A 263 -12.33 1.03 -6.05
C SER A 263 -13.75 1.55 -5.85
N GLY A 264 -14.67 1.23 -6.76
CA GLY A 264 -16.06 1.70 -6.71
C GLY A 264 -16.87 1.15 -5.53
N ASP A 265 -16.57 -0.08 -5.09
CA ASP A 265 -17.24 -0.76 -3.98
C ASP A 265 -16.38 -0.83 -2.72
N ASP A 266 -15.64 0.24 -2.44
CA ASP A 266 -14.78 0.34 -1.26
C ASP A 266 -15.10 1.60 -0.42
N TYR A 267 -15.25 1.38 0.88
CA TYR A 267 -15.47 2.48 1.82
C TYR A 267 -14.25 3.37 2.00
N THR A 268 -13.04 2.81 1.97
CA THR A 268 -11.79 3.57 2.12
C THR A 268 -11.60 4.53 0.94
N ALA A 269 -11.88 4.07 -0.27
CA ALA A 269 -11.85 4.93 -1.46
C ALA A 269 -12.86 6.09 -1.36
N LYS A 270 -14.08 5.80 -0.92
CA LYS A 270 -15.14 6.81 -0.70
C LYS A 270 -14.78 7.81 0.40
N GLU A 271 -14.20 7.32 1.50
CA GLU A 271 -13.72 8.20 2.58
C GLU A 271 -12.59 9.11 2.10
N PHE A 272 -11.64 8.59 1.31
CA PHE A 272 -10.59 9.41 0.71
C PHE A 272 -11.17 10.50 -0.18
N GLN A 273 -12.08 10.16 -1.10
CA GLN A 273 -12.72 11.13 -1.99
C GLN A 273 -13.49 12.19 -1.21
N GLU A 274 -14.29 11.80 -0.21
CA GLU A 274 -15.03 12.73 0.63
C GLU A 274 -14.09 13.64 1.44
N PHE A 275 -13.05 13.06 2.05
CA PHE A 275 -12.07 13.80 2.82
C PHE A 275 -11.30 14.79 1.94
N ALA A 276 -10.73 14.33 0.83
CA ALA A 276 -9.93 15.16 -0.07
C ALA A 276 -10.75 16.27 -0.76
N SER A 277 -12.07 16.07 -0.94
CA SER A 277 -12.94 17.11 -1.49
C SER A 277 -13.36 18.17 -0.47
N THR A 278 -13.28 17.89 0.84
CA THR A 278 -13.79 18.76 1.91
C THR A 278 -12.72 19.40 2.76
N ASP A 279 -11.54 18.77 2.89
CA ASP A 279 -10.44 19.28 3.71
C ASP A 279 -9.67 20.38 2.96
N PRO A 280 -9.45 21.57 3.58
CA PRO A 280 -8.75 22.67 2.93
C PRO A 280 -7.32 22.36 2.48
N ALA A 281 -6.60 21.45 3.16
CA ALA A 281 -5.24 21.06 2.80
C ALA A 281 -5.19 20.28 1.47
N TRP A 282 -6.30 19.63 1.08
CA TRP A 282 -6.45 18.86 -0.15
C TRP A 282 -7.14 19.65 -1.28
N LYS A 283 -7.38 20.94 -1.07
CA LYS A 283 -8.02 21.78 -2.09
C LYS A 283 -7.30 21.63 -3.44
N ASN A 284 -8.07 21.41 -4.49
CA ASN A 284 -7.56 21.22 -5.86
C ASN A 284 -6.65 19.98 -6.06
N TYR A 285 -6.79 18.94 -5.24
CA TYR A 285 -5.96 17.73 -5.37
C TYR A 285 -6.07 17.06 -6.76
N LEU A 286 -7.23 17.17 -7.42
CA LEU A 286 -7.44 16.66 -8.78
C LEU A 286 -6.77 17.53 -9.87
N ALA A 287 -6.33 18.74 -9.54
CA ALA A 287 -5.62 19.62 -10.48
C ALA A 287 -4.10 19.40 -10.48
N HIS A 288 -3.61 18.33 -9.83
CA HIS A 288 -2.18 17.99 -9.91
C HIS A 288 -1.79 17.71 -11.36
N PRO A 289 -0.73 18.38 -11.90
CA PRO A 289 -0.43 18.38 -13.34
C PRO A 289 -0.07 16.98 -13.89
N HIS A 290 0.39 16.09 -13.03
CA HIS A 290 0.83 14.75 -13.40
C HIS A 290 -0.05 13.66 -12.79
N LEU A 291 -1.33 13.95 -12.49
CA LEU A 291 -2.28 12.98 -11.96
C LEU A 291 -2.96 12.20 -13.09
N GLN A 292 -2.91 10.88 -12.98
CA GLN A 292 -3.81 9.97 -13.68
C GLN A 292 -4.76 9.34 -12.66
N LEU A 293 -6.06 9.56 -12.81
CA LEU A 293 -7.10 9.01 -11.95
C LEU A 293 -7.91 7.96 -12.71
N HIS A 294 -8.07 6.78 -12.10
CA HIS A 294 -8.98 5.75 -12.57
C HIS A 294 -9.91 5.31 -11.43
N GLU A 295 -11.20 5.45 -11.64
CA GLU A 295 -12.22 4.83 -10.81
C GLU A 295 -12.64 3.51 -11.45
N VAL A 296 -12.59 2.42 -10.67
CA VAL A 296 -12.90 1.07 -11.17
C VAL A 296 -14.22 0.60 -10.54
N PRO A 297 -15.34 0.70 -11.28
CA PRO A 297 -16.66 0.34 -10.74
C PRO A 297 -16.76 -1.13 -10.37
N GLY A 298 -17.52 -1.45 -9.31
CA GLY A 298 -17.82 -2.82 -8.91
C GLY A 298 -16.61 -3.60 -8.35
N VAL A 299 -15.56 -2.91 -7.95
CA VAL A 299 -14.32 -3.51 -7.44
C VAL A 299 -14.21 -3.26 -5.94
N ASP A 300 -13.85 -4.32 -5.21
CA ASP A 300 -13.63 -4.29 -3.77
C ASP A 300 -12.26 -3.68 -3.40
N HIS A 301 -12.05 -3.48 -2.09
CA HIS A 301 -10.87 -2.85 -1.52
C HIS A 301 -9.54 -3.41 -2.02
N THR A 302 -9.45 -4.74 -2.18
CA THR A 302 -8.21 -5.46 -2.48
C THR A 302 -8.11 -5.91 -3.93
N PHE A 303 -9.03 -5.50 -4.79
CA PHE A 303 -9.07 -5.97 -6.17
C PHE A 303 -9.08 -7.51 -6.25
N SER A 304 -9.90 -8.17 -5.41
CA SER A 304 -9.83 -9.62 -5.19
C SER A 304 -10.25 -10.44 -6.41
N GLY A 305 -11.10 -9.90 -7.27
CA GLY A 305 -11.53 -10.51 -8.52
C GLY A 305 -10.38 -10.66 -9.53
N ALA A 306 -10.37 -11.73 -10.30
CA ALA A 306 -9.32 -11.95 -11.31
C ALA A 306 -9.27 -10.82 -12.35
N ALA A 307 -10.43 -10.37 -12.83
CA ALA A 307 -10.52 -9.29 -13.82
C ALA A 307 -10.07 -7.95 -13.25
N SER A 308 -10.53 -7.57 -12.05
CA SER A 308 -10.16 -6.32 -11.40
C SER A 308 -8.67 -6.27 -11.06
N ARG A 309 -8.11 -7.39 -10.58
CA ARG A 309 -6.67 -7.50 -10.36
C ARG A 309 -5.88 -7.31 -11.65
N GLN A 310 -6.25 -8.01 -12.73
CA GLN A 310 -5.59 -7.86 -14.03
C GLN A 310 -5.68 -6.43 -14.55
N GLN A 311 -6.80 -5.74 -14.34
CA GLN A 311 -6.96 -4.34 -14.69
C GLN A 311 -6.00 -3.44 -13.89
N ALA A 312 -5.88 -3.64 -12.58
CA ALA A 312 -4.91 -2.89 -11.75
C ALA A 312 -3.46 -3.18 -12.16
N GLU A 313 -3.13 -4.45 -12.45
CA GLU A 313 -1.82 -4.86 -12.97
C GLU A 313 -1.51 -4.18 -14.32
N GLN A 314 -2.48 -4.13 -15.22
CA GLN A 314 -2.34 -3.50 -16.53
C GLN A 314 -2.16 -1.98 -16.41
N LEU A 315 -3.03 -1.29 -15.67
CA LEU A 315 -2.93 0.15 -15.45
C LEU A 315 -1.59 0.54 -14.81
N THR A 316 -1.17 -0.23 -13.79
CA THR A 316 0.14 -0.03 -13.15
C THR A 316 1.28 -0.21 -14.15
N ARG A 317 1.26 -1.27 -14.95
CA ARG A 317 2.30 -1.56 -15.94
C ARG A 317 2.39 -0.45 -17.00
N GLU A 318 1.28 -0.06 -17.60
CA GLU A 318 1.23 0.98 -18.62
C GLU A 318 1.77 2.30 -18.08
N TRP A 319 1.37 2.66 -16.88
CA TRP A 319 1.81 3.87 -16.22
C TRP A 319 3.31 3.85 -15.87
N VAL A 320 3.84 2.73 -15.31
CA VAL A 320 5.27 2.61 -14.99
C VAL A 320 6.13 2.63 -16.27
N THR A 321 5.66 1.99 -17.35
CA THR A 321 6.38 2.04 -18.63
C THR A 321 6.49 3.47 -19.14
N ALA A 322 5.43 4.27 -19.04
CA ALA A 322 5.46 5.68 -19.42
C ALA A 322 6.41 6.53 -18.55
N LEU A 323 6.68 6.14 -17.28
CA LEU A 323 7.71 6.79 -16.46
C LEU A 323 9.11 6.55 -16.99
N SER A 324 9.37 5.38 -17.58
CA SER A 324 10.69 5.03 -18.10
C SER A 324 11.05 5.84 -19.36
N ASP A 325 10.05 6.35 -20.06
CA ASP A 325 10.19 7.10 -21.31
C ASP A 325 10.30 8.63 -21.07
N SER A 326 10.08 9.09 -19.83
CA SER A 326 10.09 10.52 -19.45
C SER A 326 11.40 10.92 -18.77
#